data_24b9c3245c6d08f5ad342fd2faed8f45
#
_entry.id   24b9c3245c6d08f5ad342fd2faed8f45
#
_cell.length_a   1.000
_cell.length_b   1.000
_cell.length_c   1.000
_cell.angle_alpha   90.00
_cell.angle_beta   90.00
_cell.angle_gamma   90.00
#
_symmetry.space_group_name_H-M   'P 1'
#
loop_
_entity.id
_entity.type
_entity.pdbx_description
1 polymer ?
#
loop_
_entity_poly.entity_id
_entity_poly.type
_entity_poly.pdbx_seq_one_letter_code
_entity_poly.pdbx_strand_id
1 'polypeptide(L)'
;MTPSPAAHAPPSAGVGIALILTSLSCWTTIPLFLRHFREQIDGWSANGWRYGFSALLWLPLLLFAMRKGTIPRGLWRAALWPSLFNTAAQICFGLAPYYVEPGLMTFSLRLQIVFVTFGAAMLFPAERKVIRKPGFIAGIAMVVVGTMLTVWLKPGGLGSGTALGVALSIASGLLYAGYALSVRATMHGLPPLLAFSAVSQYTAAMMLALMLIFARDLKTHEHSFGMSLWHMAPGQLAMLFLSAVIGIGIGHTAYFKSIQALGLAVSAGVVQLQPITVSIIAPFLFPNDEHLTGAQWATGLIAVGGAATMLITQHLASKKRHLAPIDEFDDLPVDPDVALVAQSNESGPSSPNAGR
;
A
#
# COMPACT_ATOMS: atom_id res chain seq x y z
N MET A 1 -37.06 10.76 -16.15
CA MET A 1 -35.67 10.64 -16.63
C MET A 1 -34.79 11.33 -15.60
N THR A 2 -34.16 10.57 -14.71
CA THR A 2 -33.13 11.09 -13.81
C THR A 2 -31.85 11.24 -14.61
N PRO A 3 -31.17 12.41 -14.59
CA PRO A 3 -29.91 12.58 -15.29
C PRO A 3 -28.89 11.59 -14.73
N SER A 4 -28.27 10.81 -15.62
CA SER A 4 -27.11 9.96 -15.30
C SER A 4 -26.06 10.85 -14.63
N PRO A 5 -25.46 10.42 -13.49
CA PRO A 5 -24.41 11.20 -12.86
C PRO A 5 -23.28 11.38 -13.88
N ALA A 6 -22.94 12.62 -14.18
CA ALA A 6 -21.85 12.97 -15.09
C ALA A 6 -20.60 12.23 -14.64
N ALA A 7 -20.13 11.29 -15.45
CA ALA A 7 -18.86 10.62 -15.25
C ALA A 7 -17.78 11.71 -15.27
N HIS A 8 -17.19 12.00 -14.12
CA HIS A 8 -16.08 12.95 -14.04
C HIS A 8 -14.96 12.41 -14.95
N ALA A 9 -14.56 13.23 -15.91
CA ALA A 9 -13.42 12.90 -16.76
C ALA A 9 -12.19 12.56 -15.88
N PRO A 10 -11.41 11.54 -16.25
CA PRO A 10 -10.22 11.18 -15.48
C PRO A 10 -9.26 12.39 -15.41
N PRO A 11 -8.55 12.57 -14.27
CA PRO A 11 -7.59 13.66 -14.11
C PRO A 11 -6.54 13.61 -15.25
N SER A 12 -6.04 14.77 -15.67
CA SER A 12 -4.98 14.83 -16.69
C SER A 12 -3.70 14.10 -16.22
N ALA A 13 -2.87 13.63 -17.16
CA ALA A 13 -1.62 12.96 -16.86
C ALA A 13 -0.69 13.80 -15.98
N GLY A 14 -0.64 15.13 -16.18
CA GLY A 14 0.15 16.04 -15.33
C GLY A 14 -0.32 16.06 -13.88
N VAL A 15 -1.63 16.08 -13.66
CA VAL A 15 -2.22 15.96 -12.31
C VAL A 15 -1.91 14.59 -11.71
N GLY A 16 -1.98 13.52 -12.50
CA GLY A 16 -1.60 12.18 -12.08
C GLY A 16 -0.16 12.08 -11.61
N ILE A 17 0.79 12.70 -12.33
CA ILE A 17 2.20 12.77 -11.95
C ILE A 17 2.37 13.52 -10.61
N ALA A 18 1.75 14.69 -10.46
CA ALA A 18 1.81 15.44 -9.21
C ALA A 18 1.27 14.62 -8.03
N LEU A 19 0.16 13.91 -8.21
CA LEU A 19 -0.45 13.07 -7.18
C LEU A 19 0.45 11.91 -6.77
N ILE A 20 1.10 11.21 -7.72
CA ILE A 20 1.97 10.08 -7.35
C ILE A 20 3.27 10.54 -6.69
N LEU A 21 3.83 11.68 -7.10
CA LEU A 21 4.98 12.27 -6.42
C LEU A 21 4.61 12.74 -5.01
N THR A 22 3.42 13.30 -4.82
CA THR A 22 2.89 13.62 -3.48
C THR A 22 2.78 12.35 -2.62
N SER A 23 2.22 11.26 -3.17
CA SER A 23 2.13 9.99 -2.45
C SER A 23 3.50 9.42 -2.07
N LEU A 24 4.46 9.42 -3.01
CA LEU A 24 5.84 9.00 -2.76
C LEU A 24 6.46 9.82 -1.63
N SER A 25 6.34 11.15 -1.68
CA SER A 25 6.85 12.05 -0.64
C SER A 25 6.21 11.76 0.71
N CYS A 26 4.88 11.63 0.76
CA CYS A 26 4.16 11.28 1.98
C CYS A 26 4.64 9.95 2.56
N TRP A 27 4.74 8.90 1.75
CA TRP A 27 5.16 7.58 2.25
C TRP A 27 6.64 7.49 2.58
N THR A 28 7.47 8.32 1.96
CA THR A 28 8.89 8.47 2.35
C THR A 28 9.02 8.96 3.79
N THR A 29 8.14 9.87 4.24
CA THR A 29 8.23 10.41 5.61
C THR A 29 7.83 9.42 6.70
N ILE A 30 7.04 8.39 6.40
CA ILE A 30 6.47 7.52 7.44
C ILE A 30 7.52 6.71 8.21
N PRO A 31 8.44 5.95 7.58
CA PRO A 31 9.50 5.26 8.31
C PRO A 31 10.41 6.23 9.07
N LEU A 32 10.57 7.46 8.57
CA LEU A 32 11.35 8.52 9.24
C LEU A 32 10.63 9.01 10.51
N PHE A 33 9.32 9.27 10.46
CA PHE A 33 8.51 9.60 11.64
C PHE A 33 8.54 8.48 12.68
N LEU A 34 8.37 7.22 12.26
CA LEU A 34 8.39 6.08 13.17
C LEU A 34 9.76 5.91 13.84
N ARG A 35 10.84 6.13 13.07
CA ARG A 35 12.20 6.13 13.62
C ARG A 35 12.40 7.25 14.64
N HIS A 36 11.87 8.44 14.38
CA HIS A 36 11.93 9.57 15.31
C HIS A 36 11.19 9.28 16.62
N PHE A 37 10.02 8.64 16.54
CA PHE A 37 9.20 8.36 17.72
C PHE A 37 9.74 7.23 18.62
N ARG A 38 10.65 6.38 18.13
CA ARG A 38 11.19 5.25 18.91
C ARG A 38 11.77 5.60 20.27
N GLU A 39 12.25 6.84 20.44
CA GLU A 39 12.85 7.33 21.69
C GLU A 39 11.83 8.06 22.59
N GLN A 40 10.61 8.21 22.14
CA GLN A 40 9.60 9.03 22.80
C GLN A 40 8.37 8.22 23.22
N ILE A 41 7.98 7.26 22.41
CA ILE A 41 6.80 6.43 22.64
C ILE A 41 7.04 5.03 22.06
N ASP A 42 6.49 4.00 22.68
CA ASP A 42 6.60 2.63 22.16
C ASP A 42 5.86 2.45 20.83
N GLY A 43 6.24 1.41 20.07
CA GLY A 43 5.70 1.18 18.72
C GLY A 43 4.22 0.84 18.68
N TRP A 44 3.68 0.23 19.74
CA TRP A 44 2.26 -0.07 19.85
C TRP A 44 1.45 1.20 20.04
N SER A 45 1.88 2.06 20.97
CA SER A 45 1.26 3.36 21.20
C SER A 45 1.35 4.26 19.96
N ALA A 46 2.53 4.35 19.34
CA ALA A 46 2.71 5.16 18.14
C ALA A 46 1.75 4.73 17.01
N ASN A 47 1.67 3.43 16.73
CA ASN A 47 0.78 2.90 15.69
C ASN A 47 -0.70 3.00 16.07
N GLY A 48 -1.06 2.66 17.31
CA GLY A 48 -2.44 2.74 17.79
C GLY A 48 -3.01 4.15 17.63
N TRP A 49 -2.28 5.16 18.09
CA TRP A 49 -2.71 6.55 17.98
C TRP A 49 -2.75 7.05 16.54
N ARG A 50 -1.76 6.71 15.70
CA ARG A 50 -1.76 7.08 14.28
C ARG A 50 -2.98 6.54 13.55
N TYR A 51 -3.34 5.27 13.81
CA TYR A 51 -4.54 4.68 13.21
C TYR A 51 -5.83 5.22 13.82
N GLY A 52 -5.86 5.52 15.11
CA GLY A 52 -6.96 6.21 15.76
C GLY A 52 -7.23 7.58 15.14
N PHE A 53 -6.18 8.40 14.92
CA PHE A 53 -6.29 9.67 14.21
C PHE A 53 -6.72 9.49 12.76
N SER A 54 -6.21 8.48 12.07
CA SER A 54 -6.63 8.17 10.71
C SER A 54 -8.10 7.80 10.60
N ALA A 55 -8.62 7.01 11.54
CA ALA A 55 -10.04 6.68 11.57
C ALA A 55 -10.92 7.94 11.69
N LEU A 56 -10.52 8.90 12.52
CA LEU A 56 -11.21 10.19 12.63
C LEU A 56 -11.17 10.99 11.33
N LEU A 57 -10.07 10.92 10.57
CA LEU A 57 -9.97 11.60 9.26
C LEU A 57 -10.92 11.00 8.21
N TRP A 58 -11.10 9.68 8.22
CA TRP A 58 -11.95 8.98 7.24
C TRP A 58 -13.42 8.87 7.67
N LEU A 59 -13.72 9.07 8.94
CA LEU A 59 -15.08 8.98 9.49
C LEU A 59 -16.07 9.95 8.80
N PRO A 60 -15.74 11.22 8.54
CA PRO A 60 -16.67 12.13 7.85
C PRO A 60 -17.13 11.64 6.49
N LEU A 61 -16.21 11.01 5.70
CA LEU A 61 -16.54 10.44 4.39
C LEU A 61 -17.55 9.31 4.52
N LEU A 62 -17.35 8.41 5.49
CA LEU A 62 -18.27 7.31 5.76
C LEU A 62 -19.64 7.82 6.24
N LEU A 63 -19.65 8.75 7.19
CA LEU A 63 -20.91 9.34 7.71
C LEU A 63 -21.70 10.05 6.61
N PHE A 64 -21.01 10.77 5.72
CA PHE A 64 -21.64 11.42 4.57
C PHE A 64 -22.23 10.39 3.59
N ALA A 65 -21.49 9.32 3.28
CA ALA A 65 -21.96 8.24 2.42
C ALA A 65 -23.16 7.50 3.05
N MET A 66 -23.12 7.27 4.38
CA MET A 66 -24.24 6.69 5.13
C MET A 66 -25.49 7.55 5.04
N ARG A 67 -25.36 8.88 5.31
CA ARG A 67 -26.48 9.82 5.23
C ARG A 67 -27.10 9.90 3.84
N LYS A 68 -26.28 9.76 2.80
CA LYS A 68 -26.75 9.73 1.40
C LYS A 68 -27.28 8.38 0.93
N GLY A 69 -27.17 7.34 1.74
CA GLY A 69 -27.55 5.99 1.33
C GLY A 69 -26.67 5.40 0.21
N THR A 70 -25.44 5.93 0.03
CA THR A 70 -24.52 5.55 -1.05
C THR A 70 -23.49 4.49 -0.63
N ILE A 71 -23.60 3.95 0.58
CA ILE A 71 -22.73 2.86 1.02
C ILE A 71 -23.08 1.59 0.25
N PRO A 72 -22.11 1.00 -0.48
CA PRO A 72 -22.35 -0.25 -1.20
C PRO A 72 -22.72 -1.38 -0.23
N ARG A 73 -23.69 -2.22 -0.65
CA ARG A 73 -24.03 -3.41 0.12
C ARG A 73 -22.82 -4.32 0.24
N GLY A 74 -22.55 -4.81 1.45
CA GLY A 74 -21.42 -5.72 1.70
C GLY A 74 -20.07 -5.04 1.90
N LEU A 75 -19.94 -3.69 1.83
CA LEU A 75 -18.68 -2.97 2.04
C LEU A 75 -17.92 -3.44 3.29
N TRP A 76 -18.60 -3.51 4.42
CA TRP A 76 -18.00 -3.91 5.70
C TRP A 76 -17.51 -5.36 5.68
N ARG A 77 -18.29 -6.27 5.10
CA ARG A 77 -17.90 -7.70 4.96
C ARG A 77 -16.69 -7.84 4.03
N ALA A 78 -16.68 -7.13 2.91
CA ALA A 78 -15.57 -7.11 1.98
C ALA A 78 -14.28 -6.55 2.59
N ALA A 79 -14.38 -5.61 3.55
CA ALA A 79 -13.26 -4.99 4.22
C ALA A 79 -12.58 -5.87 5.29
N LEU A 80 -13.20 -6.96 5.76
CA LEU A 80 -12.68 -7.75 6.88
C LEU A 80 -11.29 -8.35 6.60
N TRP A 81 -11.14 -9.13 5.54
CA TRP A 81 -9.87 -9.75 5.18
C TRP A 81 -8.77 -8.72 4.86
N PRO A 82 -9.03 -7.69 4.02
CA PRO A 82 -8.08 -6.61 3.84
C PRO A 82 -7.64 -5.96 5.15
N SER A 83 -8.56 -5.73 6.08
CA SER A 83 -8.24 -5.10 7.37
C SER A 83 -7.36 -5.98 8.26
N LEU A 84 -7.59 -7.28 8.30
CA LEU A 84 -6.76 -8.24 9.04
C LEU A 84 -5.33 -8.25 8.51
N PHE A 85 -5.16 -8.39 7.19
CA PHE A 85 -3.84 -8.35 6.57
C PHE A 85 -3.16 -6.99 6.76
N ASN A 86 -3.90 -5.89 6.58
CA ASN A 86 -3.37 -4.56 6.79
C ASN A 86 -2.92 -4.34 8.24
N THR A 87 -3.71 -4.76 9.22
CA THR A 87 -3.36 -4.65 10.64
C THR A 87 -2.08 -5.42 10.94
N ALA A 88 -1.99 -6.68 10.53
CA ALA A 88 -0.79 -7.49 10.74
C ALA A 88 0.44 -6.89 10.02
N ALA A 89 0.27 -6.39 8.79
CA ALA A 89 1.33 -5.69 8.06
C ALA A 89 1.80 -4.44 8.78
N GLN A 90 0.87 -3.65 9.31
CA GLN A 90 1.17 -2.40 10.02
C GLN A 90 1.81 -2.64 11.39
N ILE A 91 1.52 -3.74 12.07
CA ILE A 91 2.25 -4.14 13.28
C ILE A 91 3.73 -4.31 12.93
N CYS A 92 4.04 -5.15 11.94
CA CYS A 92 5.40 -5.41 11.52
C CYS A 92 6.09 -4.14 10.99
N PHE A 93 5.39 -3.35 10.17
CA PHE A 93 5.88 -2.07 9.64
C PHE A 93 6.18 -1.05 10.71
N GLY A 94 5.26 -0.89 11.68
CA GLY A 94 5.38 0.11 12.74
C GLY A 94 6.46 -0.23 13.76
N LEU A 95 6.71 -1.52 14.00
CA LEU A 95 7.75 -1.98 14.93
C LEU A 95 9.13 -2.02 14.29
N ALA A 96 9.25 -2.26 12.99
CA ALA A 96 10.54 -2.42 12.32
C ALA A 96 11.52 -1.26 12.55
N PRO A 97 11.11 0.05 12.47
CA PRO A 97 12.03 1.18 12.68
C PRO A 97 12.60 1.29 14.09
N TYR A 98 12.05 0.56 15.04
CA TYR A 98 12.59 0.47 16.40
C TYR A 98 13.85 -0.42 16.48
N TYR A 99 14.05 -1.28 15.48
CA TYR A 99 15.11 -2.28 15.44
C TYR A 99 16.09 -2.10 14.27
N VAL A 100 15.66 -1.45 13.17
CA VAL A 100 16.47 -1.30 11.96
C VAL A 100 16.34 0.12 11.39
N GLU A 101 17.38 0.57 10.71
CA GLU A 101 17.39 1.89 10.06
C GLU A 101 16.36 1.98 8.93
N PRO A 102 15.75 3.16 8.71
CA PRO A 102 14.70 3.36 7.72
C PRO A 102 15.07 2.95 6.29
N GLY A 103 16.33 3.16 5.89
CA GLY A 103 16.84 2.75 4.58
C GLY A 103 16.79 1.25 4.39
N LEU A 104 17.45 0.49 5.28
CA LEU A 104 17.49 -0.98 5.22
C LEU A 104 16.11 -1.60 5.38
N MET A 105 15.27 -1.02 6.28
CA MET A 105 13.88 -1.39 6.42
C MET A 105 13.12 -1.35 5.09
N THR A 106 13.19 -0.20 4.41
CA THR A 106 12.41 0.02 3.18
C THR A 106 12.91 -0.80 2.01
N PHE A 107 14.21 -1.08 1.89
CA PHE A 107 14.72 -2.05 0.91
C PHE A 107 14.24 -3.47 1.22
N SER A 108 14.27 -3.91 2.46
CA SER A 108 13.78 -5.25 2.87
C SER A 108 12.28 -5.41 2.58
N LEU A 109 11.49 -4.35 2.79
CA LEU A 109 10.07 -4.31 2.47
C LEU A 109 9.78 -4.54 0.97
N ARG A 110 10.71 -4.23 0.06
CA ARG A 110 10.51 -4.39 -1.40
C ARG A 110 10.27 -5.83 -1.84
N LEU A 111 10.62 -6.83 -1.04
CA LEU A 111 10.20 -8.21 -1.32
C LEU A 111 8.69 -8.37 -1.44
N GLN A 112 7.91 -7.40 -0.96
CA GLN A 112 6.46 -7.34 -1.17
C GLN A 112 6.06 -7.57 -2.64
N ILE A 113 6.79 -7.01 -3.61
CA ILE A 113 6.44 -7.15 -5.03
C ILE A 113 6.55 -8.60 -5.50
N VAL A 114 7.52 -9.34 -4.96
CA VAL A 114 7.70 -10.77 -5.23
C VAL A 114 6.54 -11.56 -4.62
N PHE A 115 6.19 -11.29 -3.37
CA PHE A 115 5.09 -11.95 -2.68
C PHE A 115 3.73 -11.70 -3.34
N VAL A 116 3.45 -10.44 -3.74
CA VAL A 116 2.23 -10.10 -4.51
C VAL A 116 2.18 -10.89 -5.81
N THR A 117 3.30 -11.00 -6.50
CA THR A 117 3.38 -11.70 -7.79
C THR A 117 3.05 -13.19 -7.64
N PHE A 118 3.70 -13.88 -6.69
CA PHE A 118 3.43 -15.28 -6.46
C PHE A 118 1.99 -15.51 -5.98
N GLY A 119 1.51 -14.69 -5.06
CA GLY A 119 0.12 -14.75 -4.61
C GLY A 119 -0.88 -14.51 -5.74
N ALA A 120 -0.60 -13.54 -6.63
CA ALA A 120 -1.43 -13.28 -7.80
C ALA A 120 -1.44 -14.47 -8.78
N ALA A 121 -0.28 -15.11 -9.01
CA ALA A 121 -0.20 -16.33 -9.84
C ALA A 121 -0.98 -17.51 -9.25
N MET A 122 -1.05 -17.60 -7.93
CA MET A 122 -1.83 -18.66 -7.27
C MET A 122 -3.33 -18.41 -7.37
N LEU A 123 -3.77 -17.17 -7.10
CA LEU A 123 -5.18 -16.81 -7.01
C LEU A 123 -5.81 -16.46 -8.36
N PHE A 124 -5.03 -15.90 -9.30
CA PHE A 124 -5.52 -15.41 -10.59
C PHE A 124 -4.80 -16.09 -11.76
N PRO A 125 -5.38 -17.12 -12.39
CA PRO A 125 -4.72 -17.89 -13.46
C PRO A 125 -4.21 -17.05 -14.64
N ALA A 126 -4.92 -15.96 -14.96
CA ALA A 126 -4.52 -15.02 -16.03
C ALA A 126 -3.13 -14.37 -15.81
N GLU A 127 -2.70 -14.22 -14.55
CA GLU A 127 -1.40 -13.61 -14.21
C GLU A 127 -0.21 -14.55 -14.49
N ARG A 128 -0.43 -15.86 -14.54
CA ARG A 128 0.63 -16.87 -14.74
C ARG A 128 1.36 -16.69 -16.06
N LYS A 129 0.66 -16.24 -17.11
CA LYS A 129 1.26 -15.99 -18.44
C LYS A 129 2.31 -14.86 -18.38
N VAL A 130 2.08 -13.83 -17.56
CA VAL A 130 3.00 -12.68 -17.42
C VAL A 130 4.24 -13.07 -16.62
N ILE A 131 4.06 -13.83 -15.53
CA ILE A 131 5.15 -14.23 -14.64
C ILE A 131 6.16 -15.13 -15.32
N ARG A 132 5.75 -15.93 -16.32
CA ARG A 132 6.63 -16.79 -17.12
C ARG A 132 7.48 -16.05 -18.15
N LYS A 133 7.30 -14.74 -18.33
CA LYS A 133 8.12 -13.97 -19.27
C LYS A 133 9.55 -13.79 -18.74
N PRO A 134 10.58 -13.94 -19.62
CA PRO A 134 11.98 -13.84 -19.17
C PRO A 134 12.30 -12.54 -18.46
N GLY A 135 11.82 -11.39 -18.95
CA GLY A 135 12.01 -10.09 -18.30
C GLY A 135 11.38 -10.02 -16.90
N PHE A 136 10.25 -10.71 -16.69
CA PHE A 136 9.60 -10.76 -15.39
C PHE A 136 10.41 -11.62 -14.39
N ILE A 137 10.90 -12.79 -14.82
CA ILE A 137 11.75 -13.68 -14.03
C ILE A 137 13.07 -12.99 -13.66
N ALA A 138 13.70 -12.32 -14.65
CA ALA A 138 14.91 -11.53 -14.39
C ALA A 138 14.65 -10.43 -13.34
N GLY A 139 13.52 -9.73 -13.45
CA GLY A 139 13.11 -8.72 -12.45
C GLY A 139 12.94 -9.31 -11.05
N ILE A 140 12.28 -10.47 -10.90
CA ILE A 140 12.19 -11.18 -9.61
C ILE A 140 13.58 -11.50 -9.06
N ALA A 141 14.46 -12.08 -9.87
CA ALA A 141 15.82 -12.41 -9.45
C ALA A 141 16.59 -11.18 -8.96
N MET A 142 16.49 -10.06 -9.70
CA MET A 142 17.12 -8.79 -9.32
C MET A 142 16.56 -8.25 -7.98
N VAL A 143 15.25 -8.31 -7.75
CA VAL A 143 14.64 -7.89 -6.48
C VAL A 143 15.15 -8.75 -5.33
N VAL A 144 15.10 -10.07 -5.47
CA VAL A 144 15.50 -11.01 -4.41
C VAL A 144 16.99 -10.86 -4.12
N VAL A 145 17.83 -11.01 -5.13
CA VAL A 145 19.30 -10.95 -4.97
C VAL A 145 19.74 -9.58 -4.49
N GLY A 146 19.22 -8.50 -5.09
CA GLY A 146 19.55 -7.13 -4.69
C GLY A 146 19.18 -6.86 -3.24
N THR A 147 17.98 -7.23 -2.80
CA THR A 147 17.55 -7.07 -1.41
C THR A 147 18.40 -7.91 -0.45
N MET A 148 18.65 -9.19 -0.77
CA MET A 148 19.45 -10.08 0.09
C MET A 148 20.88 -9.56 0.23
N LEU A 149 21.50 -9.10 -0.85
CA LEU A 149 22.83 -8.51 -0.79
C LEU A 149 22.85 -7.19 -0.02
N THR A 150 21.82 -6.34 -0.16
CA THR A 150 21.72 -5.09 0.63
C THR A 150 21.70 -5.37 2.13
N VAL A 151 21.00 -6.44 2.53
CA VAL A 151 20.94 -6.89 3.93
C VAL A 151 22.27 -7.53 4.36
N TRP A 152 22.83 -8.41 3.52
CA TRP A 152 24.07 -9.15 3.82
C TRP A 152 25.29 -8.23 3.96
N LEU A 153 25.37 -7.19 3.13
CA LEU A 153 26.50 -6.25 3.12
C LEU A 153 26.43 -5.18 4.22
N LYS A 154 25.56 -5.37 5.24
CA LYS A 154 25.53 -4.46 6.39
C LYS A 154 26.83 -4.55 7.17
N PRO A 155 27.55 -3.43 7.40
CA PRO A 155 28.76 -3.40 8.24
C PRO A 155 28.49 -3.96 9.63
N GLY A 156 29.42 -4.73 10.17
CA GLY A 156 29.26 -5.36 11.49
C GLY A 156 28.27 -6.54 11.52
N GLY A 157 27.65 -6.87 10.38
CA GLY A 157 26.69 -7.96 10.26
C GLY A 157 25.31 -7.64 10.86
N LEU A 158 24.44 -8.65 10.90
CA LEU A 158 23.12 -8.55 11.49
C LEU A 158 23.19 -8.94 12.97
N GLY A 159 23.31 -7.95 13.85
CA GLY A 159 23.04 -8.18 15.29
C GLY A 159 21.58 -8.60 15.50
N SER A 160 21.26 -9.22 16.65
CA SER A 160 19.92 -9.76 16.93
C SER A 160 18.78 -8.74 16.75
N GLY A 161 18.98 -7.49 17.17
CA GLY A 161 18.01 -6.42 16.99
C GLY A 161 17.79 -6.09 15.51
N THR A 162 18.85 -5.89 14.75
CA THR A 162 18.76 -5.58 13.30
C THR A 162 18.13 -6.74 12.52
N ALA A 163 18.49 -7.99 12.86
CA ALA A 163 17.89 -9.16 12.25
C ALA A 163 16.36 -9.21 12.47
N LEU A 164 15.91 -8.88 13.68
CA LEU A 164 14.48 -8.76 13.98
C LEU A 164 13.82 -7.66 13.15
N GLY A 165 14.44 -6.48 13.05
CA GLY A 165 13.92 -5.37 12.24
C GLY A 165 13.80 -5.72 10.76
N VAL A 166 14.80 -6.40 10.18
CA VAL A 166 14.76 -6.91 8.81
C VAL A 166 13.66 -7.96 8.64
N ALA A 167 13.55 -8.91 9.58
CA ALA A 167 12.50 -9.94 9.55
C ALA A 167 11.10 -9.31 9.61
N LEU A 168 10.88 -8.32 10.48
CA LEU A 168 9.63 -7.55 10.56
C LEU A 168 9.34 -6.81 9.23
N SER A 169 10.37 -6.24 8.59
CA SER A 169 10.20 -5.55 7.31
C SER A 169 9.79 -6.51 6.20
N ILE A 170 10.39 -7.68 6.12
CA ILE A 170 10.05 -8.74 5.14
C ILE A 170 8.64 -9.28 5.43
N ALA A 171 8.32 -9.56 6.70
CA ALA A 171 7.01 -10.02 7.12
C ALA A 171 5.93 -8.98 6.80
N SER A 172 6.21 -7.69 7.03
CA SER A 172 5.32 -6.61 6.61
C SER A 172 5.07 -6.62 5.10
N GLY A 173 6.12 -6.82 4.29
CA GLY A 173 6.00 -6.94 2.83
C GLY A 173 5.10 -8.11 2.41
N LEU A 174 5.26 -9.27 3.03
CA LEU A 174 4.41 -10.44 2.80
C LEU A 174 2.93 -10.16 3.16
N LEU A 175 2.70 -9.55 4.31
CA LEU A 175 1.36 -9.22 4.79
C LEU A 175 0.70 -8.12 3.95
N TYR A 176 1.45 -7.11 3.50
CA TYR A 176 0.94 -6.14 2.53
C TYR A 176 0.63 -6.76 1.17
N ALA A 177 1.36 -7.81 0.76
CA ALA A 177 0.97 -8.59 -0.40
C ALA A 177 -0.39 -9.28 -0.19
N GLY A 178 -0.59 -9.91 0.98
CA GLY A 178 -1.89 -10.46 1.38
C GLY A 178 -3.00 -9.39 1.40
N TYR A 179 -2.70 -8.20 1.91
CA TYR A 179 -3.61 -7.05 1.85
C TYR A 179 -4.01 -6.69 0.42
N ALA A 180 -3.04 -6.49 -0.46
CA ALA A 180 -3.31 -6.11 -1.85
C ALA A 180 -4.13 -7.19 -2.60
N LEU A 181 -3.81 -8.47 -2.39
CA LEU A 181 -4.53 -9.59 -2.99
C LEU A 181 -5.95 -9.73 -2.44
N SER A 182 -6.13 -9.53 -1.12
CA SER A 182 -7.47 -9.57 -0.51
C SER A 182 -8.34 -8.38 -0.96
N VAL A 183 -7.78 -7.17 -1.09
CA VAL A 183 -8.49 -6.02 -1.68
C VAL A 183 -8.96 -6.35 -3.09
N ARG A 184 -8.07 -6.90 -3.93
CA ARG A 184 -8.43 -7.30 -5.30
C ARG A 184 -9.52 -8.37 -5.33
N ALA A 185 -9.48 -9.34 -4.41
CA ALA A 185 -10.43 -10.46 -4.38
C ALA A 185 -11.79 -10.09 -3.79
N THR A 186 -11.85 -9.20 -2.79
CA THR A 186 -13.09 -8.95 -2.03
C THR A 186 -13.70 -7.57 -2.25
N MET A 187 -12.93 -6.61 -2.76
CA MET A 187 -13.37 -5.20 -2.89
C MET A 187 -13.44 -4.74 -4.36
N HIS A 188 -13.47 -5.68 -5.30
CA HIS A 188 -13.62 -5.36 -6.72
C HIS A 188 -14.93 -4.59 -6.96
N GLY A 189 -14.88 -3.54 -7.79
CA GLY A 189 -16.04 -2.70 -8.10
C GLY A 189 -16.48 -1.72 -7.01
N LEU A 190 -15.88 -1.75 -5.81
CA LEU A 190 -16.17 -0.75 -4.77
C LEU A 190 -15.42 0.56 -5.02
N PRO A 191 -16.02 1.73 -4.68
CA PRO A 191 -15.32 3.01 -4.76
C PRO A 191 -14.07 3.01 -3.87
N PRO A 192 -12.85 3.25 -4.41
CA PRO A 192 -11.60 3.01 -3.68
C PRO A 192 -11.47 3.79 -2.36
N LEU A 193 -11.95 5.03 -2.31
CA LEU A 193 -11.90 5.83 -1.08
C LEU A 193 -12.84 5.31 0.01
N LEU A 194 -14.04 4.85 -0.36
CA LEU A 194 -14.97 4.23 0.59
C LEU A 194 -14.46 2.87 1.07
N ALA A 195 -13.89 2.07 0.15
CA ALA A 195 -13.25 0.80 0.46
C ALA A 195 -12.12 1.01 1.48
N PHE A 196 -11.21 1.95 1.21
CA PHE A 196 -10.12 2.27 2.12
C PHE A 196 -10.61 2.86 3.45
N SER A 197 -11.65 3.70 3.43
CA SER A 197 -12.25 4.23 4.67
C SER A 197 -12.78 3.13 5.58
N ALA A 198 -13.46 2.11 5.04
CA ALA A 198 -13.93 0.97 5.82
C ALA A 198 -12.76 0.13 6.38
N VAL A 199 -11.72 -0.14 5.57
CA VAL A 199 -10.50 -0.80 6.01
C VAL A 199 -9.82 -0.01 7.13
N SER A 200 -9.76 1.32 7.01
CA SER A 200 -9.15 2.20 8.02
C SER A 200 -9.87 2.10 9.38
N GLN A 201 -11.21 2.02 9.41
CA GLN A 201 -11.96 1.87 10.68
C GLN A 201 -11.65 0.54 11.36
N TYR A 202 -11.68 -0.57 10.63
CA TYR A 202 -11.33 -1.87 11.20
C TYR A 202 -9.88 -1.94 11.66
N THR A 203 -8.95 -1.43 10.85
CA THR A 203 -7.53 -1.38 11.22
C THR A 203 -7.32 -0.54 12.46
N ALA A 204 -7.98 0.61 12.58
CA ALA A 204 -7.89 1.47 13.76
C ALA A 204 -8.44 0.76 15.01
N ALA A 205 -9.60 0.13 14.91
CA ALA A 205 -10.17 -0.61 16.05
C ALA A 205 -9.21 -1.71 16.54
N MET A 206 -8.64 -2.49 15.63
CA MET A 206 -7.67 -3.54 15.96
C MET A 206 -6.37 -2.96 16.53
N MET A 207 -5.83 -1.88 15.93
CA MET A 207 -4.61 -1.23 16.42
C MET A 207 -4.79 -0.60 17.81
N LEU A 208 -5.93 0.03 18.07
CA LEU A 208 -6.25 0.56 19.41
C LEU A 208 -6.39 -0.56 20.43
N ALA A 209 -7.05 -1.68 20.08
CA ALA A 209 -7.14 -2.84 20.94
C ALA A 209 -5.76 -3.43 21.27
N LEU A 210 -4.88 -3.57 20.27
CA LEU A 210 -3.51 -4.05 20.47
C LEU A 210 -2.67 -3.07 21.29
N MET A 211 -2.84 -1.78 21.08
CA MET A 211 -2.23 -0.74 21.92
C MET A 211 -2.64 -0.90 23.38
N LEU A 212 -3.93 -1.08 23.65
CA LEU A 212 -4.43 -1.30 25.00
C LEU A 212 -3.86 -2.55 25.67
N ILE A 213 -3.44 -3.57 24.89
CA ILE A 213 -2.90 -4.83 25.42
C ILE A 213 -1.36 -4.79 25.56
N PHE A 214 -0.65 -4.18 24.61
CA PHE A 214 0.80 -4.34 24.50
C PHE A 214 1.60 -3.06 24.76
N ALA A 215 0.95 -1.88 24.83
CA ALA A 215 1.65 -0.62 25.02
C ALA A 215 2.35 -0.55 26.39
N ARG A 216 3.62 -0.09 26.36
CA ARG A 216 4.44 0.08 27.56
C ARG A 216 5.06 1.46 27.58
N ASP A 217 5.24 1.99 28.77
CA ASP A 217 6.06 3.18 28.95
C ASP A 217 7.55 2.85 28.71
N LEU A 218 8.24 3.70 27.94
CA LEU A 218 9.64 3.45 27.59
C LEU A 218 10.61 3.57 28.77
N LYS A 219 10.23 4.32 29.81
CA LYS A 219 11.09 4.59 30.98
C LYS A 219 10.86 3.57 32.09
N THR A 220 9.60 3.32 32.40
CA THR A 220 9.23 2.44 33.53
C THR A 220 9.05 0.98 33.09
N HIS A 221 8.91 0.73 31.79
CA HIS A 221 8.56 -0.57 31.19
C HIS A 221 7.21 -1.14 31.68
N GLU A 222 6.46 -0.36 32.44
CA GLU A 222 5.13 -0.71 32.89
C GLU A 222 4.11 -0.61 31.77
N HIS A 223 2.99 -1.27 31.94
CA HIS A 223 1.89 -1.25 31.00
C HIS A 223 1.24 0.14 30.96
N SER A 224 1.25 0.81 29.80
CA SER A 224 0.82 2.20 29.67
C SER A 224 -0.58 2.39 29.09
N PHE A 225 -1.19 1.34 28.50
CA PHE A 225 -2.47 1.43 27.76
C PHE A 225 -2.43 2.49 26.63
N GLY A 226 -1.25 2.86 26.15
CA GLY A 226 -1.06 3.95 25.19
C GLY A 226 -1.07 5.36 25.81
N MET A 227 -1.16 5.49 27.13
CA MET A 227 -1.22 6.78 27.83
C MET A 227 0.14 7.52 27.88
N SER A 228 1.24 6.87 27.50
CA SER A 228 2.56 7.53 27.31
C SER A 228 2.49 8.73 26.35
N LEU A 229 1.47 8.77 25.49
CA LEU A 229 1.17 9.92 24.64
C LEU A 229 1.13 11.25 25.41
N TRP A 230 0.54 11.25 26.61
CA TRP A 230 0.36 12.47 27.42
C TRP A 230 1.64 12.99 28.04
N HIS A 231 2.71 12.20 28.02
CA HIS A 231 4.05 12.62 28.45
C HIS A 231 4.87 13.25 27.31
N MET A 232 4.35 13.23 26.07
CA MET A 232 5.02 13.84 24.92
C MET A 232 4.87 15.35 24.95
N ALA A 233 5.91 16.05 24.52
CA ALA A 233 5.82 17.49 24.30
C ALA A 233 4.77 17.81 23.22
N PRO A 234 4.05 18.96 23.29
CA PRO A 234 3.01 19.32 22.34
C PRO A 234 3.44 19.26 20.87
N GLY A 235 4.70 19.65 20.59
CA GLY A 235 5.27 19.55 19.23
C GLY A 235 5.39 18.11 18.74
N GLN A 236 5.76 17.17 19.61
CA GLN A 236 5.87 15.75 19.29
C GLN A 236 4.50 15.13 19.04
N LEU A 237 3.51 15.52 19.86
CA LEU A 237 2.12 15.11 19.68
C LEU A 237 1.58 15.60 18.33
N ALA A 238 1.85 16.86 17.98
CA ALA A 238 1.48 17.41 16.69
C ALA A 238 2.15 16.65 15.52
N MET A 239 3.43 16.28 15.67
CA MET A 239 4.14 15.46 14.68
C MET A 239 3.52 14.05 14.53
N LEU A 240 3.11 13.42 15.63
CA LEU A 240 2.46 12.12 15.60
C LEU A 240 1.13 12.19 14.83
N PHE A 241 0.29 13.19 15.12
CA PHE A 241 -0.94 13.45 14.38
C PHE A 241 -0.64 13.75 12.89
N LEU A 242 0.34 14.62 12.62
CA LEU A 242 0.74 14.98 11.25
C LEU A 242 1.21 13.75 10.47
N SER A 243 1.93 12.82 11.09
CA SER A 243 2.35 11.57 10.44
C SER A 243 1.17 10.70 9.98
N ALA A 244 0.05 10.71 10.74
CA ALA A 244 -1.17 10.02 10.32
C ALA A 244 -1.86 10.74 9.15
N VAL A 245 -1.96 12.08 9.22
CA VAL A 245 -2.56 12.90 8.14
C VAL A 245 -1.77 12.73 6.85
N ILE A 246 -0.45 12.86 6.90
CA ILE A 246 0.44 12.76 5.74
C ILE A 246 0.40 11.33 5.17
N GLY A 247 0.69 10.33 5.99
CA GLY A 247 0.89 8.97 5.51
C GLY A 247 -0.40 8.27 5.13
N ILE A 248 -1.41 8.33 5.99
CA ILE A 248 -2.63 7.56 5.84
C ILE A 248 -3.72 8.40 5.15
N GLY A 249 -3.82 9.69 5.47
CA GLY A 249 -4.78 10.59 4.84
C GLY A 249 -4.37 10.98 3.42
N ILE A 250 -3.36 11.82 3.28
CA ILE A 250 -2.94 12.41 2.00
C ILE A 250 -2.32 11.37 1.10
N GLY A 251 -1.37 10.57 1.62
CA GLY A 251 -0.60 9.60 0.84
C GLY A 251 -1.50 8.60 0.11
N HIS A 252 -2.46 7.97 0.80
CA HIS A 252 -3.36 7.02 0.18
C HIS A 252 -4.36 7.69 -0.78
N THR A 253 -4.89 8.87 -0.43
CA THR A 253 -5.78 9.61 -1.32
C THR A 253 -5.09 9.98 -2.64
N ALA A 254 -3.87 10.50 -2.55
CA ALA A 254 -3.07 10.86 -3.72
C ALA A 254 -2.74 9.61 -4.56
N TYR A 255 -2.40 8.49 -3.93
CA TYR A 255 -2.11 7.23 -4.60
C TYR A 255 -3.31 6.70 -5.38
N PHE A 256 -4.50 6.61 -4.76
CA PHE A 256 -5.70 6.13 -5.43
C PHE A 256 -6.12 7.03 -6.60
N LYS A 257 -6.01 8.35 -6.45
CA LYS A 257 -6.28 9.29 -7.53
C LYS A 257 -5.24 9.22 -8.65
N SER A 258 -3.96 8.96 -8.32
CA SER A 258 -2.92 8.77 -9.34
C SER A 258 -3.17 7.51 -10.18
N ILE A 259 -3.65 6.42 -9.56
CA ILE A 259 -4.03 5.20 -10.29
C ILE A 259 -5.13 5.49 -11.32
N GLN A 260 -6.11 6.32 -10.97
CA GLN A 260 -7.17 6.71 -11.91
C GLN A 260 -6.64 7.51 -13.11
N ALA A 261 -5.60 8.33 -12.91
CA ALA A 261 -5.01 9.17 -13.95
C ALA A 261 -3.92 8.46 -14.78
N LEU A 262 -3.04 7.69 -14.15
CA LEU A 262 -1.83 7.10 -14.75
C LEU A 262 -1.90 5.58 -14.92
N GLY A 263 -2.87 4.95 -14.29
CA GLY A 263 -2.95 3.49 -14.17
C GLY A 263 -2.09 2.92 -13.03
N LEU A 264 -2.42 1.69 -12.66
CA LEU A 264 -1.82 1.00 -11.51
C LEU A 264 -0.31 0.78 -11.68
N ALA A 265 0.13 0.33 -12.87
CA ALA A 265 1.52 -0.03 -13.11
C ALA A 265 2.47 1.17 -12.94
N VAL A 266 2.11 2.34 -13.49
CA VAL A 266 2.91 3.56 -13.37
C VAL A 266 2.94 4.04 -11.92
N SER A 267 1.79 4.13 -11.27
CA SER A 267 1.70 4.58 -9.87
C SER A 267 2.46 3.65 -8.92
N ALA A 268 2.31 2.34 -9.07
CA ALA A 268 3.07 1.36 -8.28
C ALA A 268 4.57 1.43 -8.57
N GLY A 269 4.96 1.70 -9.84
CA GLY A 269 6.37 1.85 -10.25
C GLY A 269 7.06 3.01 -9.55
N VAL A 270 6.42 4.17 -9.50
CA VAL A 270 6.99 5.36 -8.83
C VAL A 270 7.16 5.12 -7.33
N VAL A 271 6.23 4.44 -6.68
CA VAL A 271 6.34 4.12 -5.24
C VAL A 271 7.52 3.18 -4.94
N GLN A 272 7.99 2.38 -5.91
CA GLN A 272 9.21 1.57 -5.72
C GLN A 272 10.47 2.41 -5.47
N LEU A 273 10.44 3.71 -5.76
CA LEU A 273 11.53 4.63 -5.45
C LEU A 273 11.62 5.01 -3.96
N GLN A 274 10.65 4.64 -3.13
CA GLN A 274 10.62 4.97 -1.70
C GLN A 274 11.91 4.59 -0.95
N PRO A 275 12.54 3.43 -1.12
CA PRO A 275 13.79 3.11 -0.43
C PRO A 275 14.91 4.11 -0.77
N ILE A 276 14.97 4.56 -2.01
CA ILE A 276 15.96 5.53 -2.47
C ILE A 276 15.71 6.87 -1.76
N THR A 277 14.48 7.38 -1.81
CA THR A 277 14.14 8.68 -1.20
C THR A 277 14.30 8.66 0.32
N VAL A 278 13.93 7.57 1.00
CA VAL A 278 14.15 7.38 2.44
C VAL A 278 15.66 7.38 2.76
N SER A 279 16.45 6.62 2.02
CA SER A 279 17.89 6.48 2.28
C SER A 279 18.68 7.75 1.97
N ILE A 280 18.18 8.62 1.10
CA ILE A 280 18.76 9.95 0.86
C ILE A 280 18.45 10.90 2.03
N ILE A 281 17.21 10.86 2.57
CA ILE A 281 16.76 11.80 3.59
C ILE A 281 17.20 11.38 5.01
N ALA A 282 17.23 10.08 5.30
CA ALA A 282 17.54 9.56 6.63
C ALA A 282 18.86 10.11 7.24
N PRO A 283 19.99 10.22 6.51
CA PRO A 283 21.24 10.74 7.05
C PRO A 283 21.16 12.18 7.57
N PHE A 284 20.31 13.01 6.98
CA PHE A 284 20.12 14.39 7.42
C PHE A 284 19.30 14.49 8.70
N LEU A 285 18.39 13.54 8.95
CA LEU A 285 17.54 13.53 10.14
C LEU A 285 18.14 12.72 11.28
N PHE A 286 18.93 11.70 10.96
CA PHE A 286 19.53 10.76 11.93
C PHE A 286 21.03 10.58 11.65
N PRO A 287 21.86 11.63 11.85
CA PRO A 287 23.29 11.58 11.50
C PRO A 287 24.08 10.54 12.32
N ASN A 288 23.56 10.13 13.48
CA ASN A 288 24.18 9.14 14.34
C ASN A 288 23.73 7.69 14.05
N ASP A 289 22.76 7.50 13.16
CA ASP A 289 22.34 6.15 12.74
C ASP A 289 23.35 5.59 11.72
N GLU A 290 23.38 4.27 11.59
CA GLU A 290 24.13 3.63 10.51
C GLU A 290 23.45 3.93 9.17
N HIS A 291 24.26 4.31 8.19
CA HIS A 291 23.79 4.63 6.84
C HIS A 291 24.20 3.56 5.85
N LEU A 292 23.48 3.49 4.74
CA LEU A 292 23.82 2.55 3.68
C LEU A 292 25.20 2.85 3.09
N THR A 293 26.03 1.82 3.02
CA THR A 293 27.33 1.88 2.33
C THR A 293 27.14 1.96 0.82
N GLY A 294 28.21 2.33 0.10
CA GLY A 294 28.19 2.34 -1.37
C GLY A 294 27.81 0.98 -1.97
N ALA A 295 28.26 -0.12 -1.36
CA ALA A 295 27.90 -1.48 -1.77
C ALA A 295 26.41 -1.77 -1.56
N GLN A 296 25.85 -1.37 -0.43
CA GLN A 296 24.42 -1.50 -0.15
C GLN A 296 23.56 -0.63 -1.09
N TRP A 297 24.04 0.55 -1.43
CA TRP A 297 23.40 1.39 -2.46
C TRP A 297 23.38 0.71 -3.82
N ALA A 298 24.50 0.15 -4.27
CA ALA A 298 24.58 -0.54 -5.56
C ALA A 298 23.60 -1.74 -5.61
N THR A 299 23.57 -2.57 -4.56
CA THR A 299 22.67 -3.74 -4.50
C THR A 299 21.20 -3.33 -4.32
N GLY A 300 20.92 -2.28 -3.56
CA GLY A 300 19.57 -1.70 -3.43
C GLY A 300 19.03 -1.15 -4.76
N LEU A 301 19.88 -0.49 -5.56
CA LEU A 301 19.51 -0.04 -6.91
C LEU A 301 19.24 -1.21 -7.86
N ILE A 302 19.93 -2.34 -7.72
CA ILE A 302 19.61 -3.57 -8.46
C ILE A 302 18.20 -4.05 -8.09
N ALA A 303 17.84 -4.05 -6.80
CA ALA A 303 16.50 -4.44 -6.36
C ALA A 303 15.41 -3.53 -6.94
N VAL A 304 15.61 -2.21 -6.91
CA VAL A 304 14.66 -1.23 -7.48
C VAL A 304 14.56 -1.39 -9.01
N GLY A 305 15.69 -1.59 -9.70
CA GLY A 305 15.73 -1.90 -11.14
C GLY A 305 14.98 -3.18 -11.49
N GLY A 306 15.08 -4.21 -10.64
CA GLY A 306 14.30 -5.45 -10.76
C GLY A 306 12.80 -5.20 -10.68
N ALA A 307 12.35 -4.42 -9.68
CA ALA A 307 10.96 -4.06 -9.54
C ALA A 307 10.43 -3.27 -10.75
N ALA A 308 11.21 -2.32 -11.26
CA ALA A 308 10.88 -1.58 -12.48
C ALA A 308 10.77 -2.51 -13.70
N THR A 309 11.70 -3.46 -13.85
CA THR A 309 11.68 -4.46 -14.93
C THR A 309 10.42 -5.33 -14.89
N MET A 310 9.99 -5.77 -13.68
CA MET A 310 8.73 -6.50 -13.51
C MET A 310 7.52 -5.68 -13.97
N LEU A 311 7.42 -4.42 -13.52
CA LEU A 311 6.31 -3.54 -13.86
C LEU A 311 6.26 -3.18 -15.34
N ILE A 312 7.40 -2.91 -15.96
CA ILE A 312 7.49 -2.66 -17.40
C ILE A 312 7.04 -3.90 -18.18
N THR A 313 7.51 -5.09 -17.80
CA THR A 313 7.14 -6.35 -18.46
C THR A 313 5.63 -6.61 -18.34
N GLN A 314 5.05 -6.32 -17.18
CA GLN A 314 3.60 -6.43 -16.94
C GLN A 314 2.82 -5.43 -17.80
N HIS A 315 3.26 -4.17 -17.86
CA HIS A 315 2.63 -3.13 -18.67
C HIS A 315 2.63 -3.47 -20.17
N LEU A 316 3.78 -3.90 -20.69
CA LEU A 316 3.90 -4.31 -22.09
C LEU A 316 3.04 -5.54 -22.41
N ALA A 317 2.90 -6.46 -21.45
CA ALA A 317 2.01 -7.61 -21.61
C ALA A 317 0.54 -7.22 -21.66
N SER A 318 0.11 -6.29 -20.81
CA SER A 318 -1.26 -5.76 -20.81
C SER A 318 -1.59 -5.01 -22.09
N LYS A 319 -0.67 -4.17 -22.57
CA LYS A 319 -0.85 -3.43 -23.82
C LYS A 319 -1.03 -4.36 -25.04
N LYS A 320 -0.25 -5.44 -25.11
CA LYS A 320 -0.41 -6.44 -26.18
C LYS A 320 -1.77 -7.14 -26.12
N ARG A 321 -2.31 -7.39 -24.94
CA ARG A 321 -3.63 -8.02 -24.76
C ARG A 321 -4.77 -7.11 -25.27
N HIS A 322 -4.70 -5.79 -25.05
CA HIS A 322 -5.69 -4.83 -25.58
C HIS A 322 -5.60 -4.59 -27.09
N LEU A 323 -4.50 -4.98 -27.73
CA LEU A 323 -4.28 -4.85 -29.19
C LEU A 323 -4.51 -6.17 -29.95
N ALA A 324 -4.75 -7.29 -29.26
CA ALA A 324 -5.07 -8.56 -29.91
C ALA A 324 -6.52 -8.55 -30.43
N PRO A 325 -6.78 -9.14 -31.62
CA PRO A 325 -8.14 -9.31 -32.15
C PRO A 325 -9.02 -10.08 -31.15
N ILE A 326 -10.32 -9.78 -31.17
CA ILE A 326 -11.32 -10.31 -30.22
C ILE A 326 -11.43 -11.85 -30.28
N ASP A 327 -11.04 -12.46 -31.40
CA ASP A 327 -11.12 -13.91 -31.64
C ASP A 327 -10.21 -14.77 -30.73
N GLU A 328 -9.25 -14.16 -30.01
CA GLU A 328 -8.36 -14.86 -29.08
C GLU A 328 -8.92 -14.89 -27.64
N PHE A 329 -10.15 -14.37 -27.43
CA PHE A 329 -10.76 -14.21 -26.10
C PHE A 329 -11.82 -15.26 -25.74
N ASP A 330 -12.16 -16.18 -26.66
CA ASP A 330 -13.25 -17.17 -26.47
C ASP A 330 -12.98 -18.21 -25.34
N ASP A 331 -11.73 -18.31 -24.83
CA ASP A 331 -11.36 -19.26 -23.78
C ASP A 331 -11.30 -18.66 -22.35
N LEU A 332 -11.73 -17.41 -22.16
CA LEU A 332 -11.80 -16.83 -20.79
C LEU A 332 -13.22 -17.02 -20.25
N PRO A 333 -13.39 -17.54 -19.02
CA PRO A 333 -14.67 -17.50 -18.37
C PRO A 333 -15.11 -16.04 -18.25
N VAL A 334 -16.13 -15.68 -19.00
CA VAL A 334 -16.80 -14.37 -18.91
C VAL A 334 -17.36 -14.29 -17.51
N ASP A 335 -16.94 -13.30 -16.76
CA ASP A 335 -17.51 -13.01 -15.44
C ASP A 335 -19.01 -12.75 -15.66
N PRO A 336 -19.93 -13.54 -15.06
CA PRO A 336 -21.37 -13.44 -15.30
C PRO A 336 -21.92 -12.02 -15.06
N ASP A 337 -21.27 -11.23 -14.19
CA ASP A 337 -21.69 -9.85 -13.92
C ASP A 337 -21.31 -8.87 -15.07
N VAL A 338 -20.28 -9.17 -15.86
CA VAL A 338 -19.91 -8.39 -17.05
C VAL A 338 -20.84 -8.74 -18.22
N ALA A 339 -21.27 -10.00 -18.32
CA ALA A 339 -22.24 -10.44 -19.33
C ALA A 339 -23.61 -9.78 -19.15
N LEU A 340 -24.07 -9.60 -17.91
CA LEU A 340 -25.32 -8.92 -17.58
C LEU A 340 -25.31 -7.42 -17.95
N VAL A 341 -24.18 -6.74 -17.81
CA VAL A 341 -24.03 -5.32 -18.20
C VAL A 341 -23.99 -5.16 -19.72
N ALA A 342 -23.38 -6.10 -20.44
CA ALA A 342 -23.36 -6.08 -21.91
C ALA A 342 -24.77 -6.33 -22.49
N GLN A 343 -25.53 -7.29 -21.96
CA GLN A 343 -26.89 -7.58 -22.40
C GLN A 343 -27.88 -6.44 -22.08
N SER A 344 -27.69 -5.70 -20.99
CA SER A 344 -28.53 -4.52 -20.67
C SER A 344 -28.31 -3.33 -21.60
N ASN A 345 -27.16 -3.28 -22.28
CA ASN A 345 -26.86 -2.23 -23.27
C ASN A 345 -27.32 -2.58 -24.69
N GLU A 346 -27.56 -3.84 -25.02
CA GLU A 346 -28.07 -4.27 -26.33
C GLU A 346 -29.61 -4.26 -26.42
N SER A 347 -30.33 -4.21 -25.31
CA SER A 347 -31.79 -4.06 -25.29
C SER A 347 -32.20 -2.57 -25.26
N GLY A 348 -31.72 -1.80 -26.22
CA GLY A 348 -32.31 -0.50 -26.55
C GLY A 348 -33.74 -0.67 -27.09
N PRO A 349 -34.65 0.28 -26.82
CA PRO A 349 -36.03 0.13 -27.17
C PRO A 349 -36.19 0.02 -28.71
N SER A 350 -36.71 -1.12 -29.16
CA SER A 350 -37.21 -1.29 -30.52
C SER A 350 -38.23 -0.18 -30.82
N SER A 351 -37.93 0.64 -31.81
CA SER A 351 -38.86 1.66 -32.29
C SER A 351 -40.16 0.97 -32.80
N PRO A 352 -41.35 1.45 -32.42
CA PRO A 352 -42.58 0.98 -33.03
C PRO A 352 -42.65 1.52 -34.44
N ASN A 353 -42.79 0.63 -35.37
CA ASN A 353 -43.01 0.76 -36.78
C ASN A 353 -44.16 1.76 -37.06
N ALA A 354 -43.91 2.76 -37.87
CA ALA A 354 -44.91 3.58 -38.54
C ALA A 354 -45.55 2.69 -39.66
N GLY A 355 -46.84 2.50 -39.50
CA GLY A 355 -47.64 1.82 -40.52
C GLY A 355 -49.12 2.14 -40.37
N ARG A 356 -49.56 3.09 -41.18
CA ARG A 356 -50.90 3.55 -41.65
C ARG A 356 -51.41 4.81 -41.05
#